data_faf702ea77367a3865d74c8a5fe87af4
#
_entry.id   faf702ea77367a3865d74c8a5fe87af4
#
_cell.length_a   1.000
_cell.length_b   1.000
_cell.length_c   1.000
_cell.angle_alpha   90.00
_cell.angle_beta   90.00
_cell.angle_gamma   90.00
#
_symmetry.space_group_name_H-M   'P 1'
#
loop_
_entity.id
_entity.type
_entity.pdbx_description
1 polymer ?
#
loop_
_entity_poly.entity_id
_entity_poly.type
_entity_poly.pdbx_seq_one_letter_code
_entity_poly.pdbx_strand_id
1 'polypeptide(L)'
;VVLEAGVYRGPWEIRTPGVRLLARPGAVLDGGGQGSALTLSAPGIVVEGLEVRNVGLGDDFYEPDAAVVLYKCEGCVVRGLRTRGVTGGIRVEQSSRAVVENCTLEGTLAAPGLQAYRSDEVVLRGNRIEGFLDNLYVEYGERLVVENNRLEGAARYGLHLMFTYQAQVRGNHSQRNRVGSAIMHGAENRVEVNLFAEEVGPLRYGLLLQEEWKTLLRDNHFARNTIGLLSLDSRDIRLEANRFSSNGTALLFARDTDQNTLNATGNTFVGNLHDLAVDDPRARVVLKGNAFDRAAPLPIPHLPSSSFALLSARQPDLSLFALSPGMLLWEAAEARVPGLRLLALADLEARPAVPPATQVAPGWLGLAFLSLLGGLWLRS
;
A
#
# COMPACT_ATOMS: atom_id res chain seq x y z
N VAL A 1 -19.51 23.45 22.39
CA VAL A 1 -18.36 24.02 23.11
C VAL A 1 -17.39 24.54 22.08
N VAL A 2 -16.89 25.77 22.29
CA VAL A 2 -15.84 26.36 21.47
C VAL A 2 -14.59 26.51 22.32
N LEU A 3 -13.44 26.04 21.82
CA LEU A 3 -12.14 26.29 22.45
C LEU A 3 -11.47 27.45 21.71
N GLU A 4 -11.18 28.50 22.41
CA GLU A 4 -10.39 29.63 21.92
C GLU A 4 -8.90 29.26 21.87
N ALA A 5 -8.07 30.09 21.20
CA ALA A 5 -6.63 29.88 21.17
C ALA A 5 -6.04 29.80 22.58
N GLY A 6 -5.25 28.77 22.87
CA GLY A 6 -4.67 28.53 24.18
C GLY A 6 -4.30 27.06 24.39
N VAL A 7 -3.57 26.79 25.48
CA VAL A 7 -3.19 25.44 25.88
C VAL A 7 -4.10 24.95 26.98
N TYR A 8 -4.77 23.87 26.72
CA TYR A 8 -5.67 23.19 27.65
C TYR A 8 -5.01 21.92 28.15
N ARG A 9 -5.13 21.63 29.44
CA ARG A 9 -4.55 20.44 30.04
C ARG A 9 -5.55 19.29 30.04
N GLY A 10 -5.12 18.16 29.52
CA GLY A 10 -5.83 16.88 29.57
C GLY A 10 -5.33 15.99 30.72
N PRO A 11 -5.73 14.69 30.73
CA PRO A 11 -6.65 14.08 29.75
C PRO A 11 -8.10 14.54 29.92
N TRP A 12 -8.88 14.49 28.85
CA TRP A 12 -10.31 14.77 28.87
C TRP A 12 -11.13 13.55 28.45
N GLU A 13 -12.33 13.44 29.01
CA GLU A 13 -13.32 12.49 28.54
C GLU A 13 -14.67 13.18 28.32
N ILE A 14 -15.28 12.94 27.13
CA ILE A 14 -16.61 13.44 26.78
C ILE A 14 -17.58 12.27 26.77
N ARG A 15 -18.53 12.28 27.75
CA ARG A 15 -19.56 11.24 27.96
C ARG A 15 -20.97 11.69 27.57
N THR A 16 -21.12 12.93 27.11
CA THR A 16 -22.44 13.47 26.76
C THR A 16 -22.68 13.29 25.27
N PRO A 17 -23.78 12.59 24.86
CA PRO A 17 -24.10 12.41 23.45
C PRO A 17 -24.28 13.72 22.69
N GLY A 18 -23.88 13.74 21.41
CA GLY A 18 -24.10 14.85 20.49
C GLY A 18 -23.31 16.14 20.80
N VAL A 19 -22.37 16.10 21.72
CA VAL A 19 -21.47 17.26 21.99
C VAL A 19 -20.66 17.60 20.77
N ARG A 20 -20.58 18.91 20.45
CA ARG A 20 -19.70 19.45 19.43
C ARG A 20 -18.59 20.27 20.09
N LEU A 21 -17.34 19.82 19.95
CA LEU A 21 -16.15 20.50 20.38
C LEU A 21 -15.46 21.14 19.16
N LEU A 22 -15.53 22.44 19.05
CA LEU A 22 -14.94 23.21 17.95
C LEU A 22 -13.72 23.97 18.48
N ALA A 23 -12.56 23.66 17.96
CA ALA A 23 -11.31 24.32 18.33
C ALA A 23 -10.97 25.43 17.33
N ARG A 24 -10.71 26.63 17.83
CA ARG A 24 -10.20 27.75 17.04
C ARG A 24 -8.71 27.50 16.72
N PRO A 25 -8.16 28.08 15.65
CA PRO A 25 -6.74 28.01 15.38
C PRO A 25 -5.89 28.43 16.60
N GLY A 26 -4.94 27.58 16.99
CA GLY A 26 -4.13 27.77 18.19
C GLY A 26 -4.70 27.19 19.48
N ALA A 27 -5.85 26.52 19.44
CA ALA A 27 -6.33 25.71 20.57
C ALA A 27 -5.59 24.36 20.59
N VAL A 28 -4.87 24.09 21.67
CA VAL A 28 -4.02 22.90 21.85
C VAL A 28 -4.44 22.16 23.11
N LEU A 29 -4.72 20.86 22.98
CA LEU A 29 -4.88 19.96 24.11
C LEU A 29 -3.53 19.28 24.41
N ASP A 30 -2.98 19.55 25.58
CA ASP A 30 -1.76 18.92 26.09
C ASP A 30 -2.15 17.75 27.00
N GLY A 31 -1.84 16.50 26.56
CA GLY A 31 -2.20 15.27 27.26
C GLY A 31 -1.45 15.04 28.56
N GLY A 32 -0.42 15.85 28.85
CA GLY A 32 0.33 15.74 30.11
C GLY A 32 1.34 14.59 30.15
N GLY A 33 1.59 13.90 29.05
CA GLY A 33 2.55 12.80 28.95
C GLY A 33 2.08 11.48 29.59
N GLN A 34 0.78 11.33 29.83
CA GLN A 34 0.23 10.12 30.45
C GLN A 34 -1.11 9.74 29.78
N GLY A 35 -1.21 8.49 29.32
CA GLY A 35 -2.42 7.97 28.72
C GLY A 35 -2.83 8.71 27.43
N SER A 36 -4.06 8.46 27.00
CA SER A 36 -4.66 9.14 25.86
C SER A 36 -5.18 10.53 26.24
N ALA A 37 -5.03 11.52 25.34
CA ALA A 37 -5.34 12.91 25.68
C ALA A 37 -6.84 13.23 25.70
N LEU A 38 -7.62 12.65 24.77
CA LEU A 38 -9.07 12.87 24.66
C LEU A 38 -9.79 11.55 24.41
N THR A 39 -10.75 11.21 25.24
CA THR A 39 -11.63 10.06 25.05
C THR A 39 -13.07 10.51 24.78
N LEU A 40 -13.67 9.96 23.71
CA LEU A 40 -15.06 10.16 23.33
C LEU A 40 -15.79 8.85 23.62
N SER A 41 -16.73 8.84 24.58
CA SER A 41 -17.41 7.62 25.05
C SER A 41 -18.94 7.75 25.05
N ALA A 42 -19.48 8.53 24.09
CA ALA A 42 -20.91 8.64 23.84
C ALA A 42 -21.18 8.89 22.35
N PRO A 43 -22.36 8.50 21.82
CA PRO A 43 -22.63 8.60 20.39
C PRO A 43 -22.77 10.05 19.88
N GLY A 44 -22.45 10.26 18.62
CA GLY A 44 -22.70 11.49 17.88
C GLY A 44 -21.83 12.68 18.31
N ILE A 45 -20.71 12.46 19.01
CA ILE A 45 -19.77 13.53 19.37
C ILE A 45 -19.01 13.99 18.12
N VAL A 46 -18.81 15.28 18.01
CA VAL A 46 -18.02 15.91 16.93
C VAL A 46 -16.85 16.69 17.54
N VAL A 47 -15.63 16.39 17.08
CA VAL A 47 -14.41 17.14 17.40
C VAL A 47 -13.83 17.72 16.12
N GLU A 48 -13.60 19.04 16.10
CA GLU A 48 -13.15 19.73 14.90
C GLU A 48 -12.02 20.72 15.19
N GLY A 49 -10.94 20.64 14.41
CA GLY A 49 -9.87 21.64 14.36
C GLY A 49 -8.88 21.61 15.52
N LEU A 50 -8.96 20.61 16.40
CA LEU A 50 -8.13 20.51 17.60
C LEU A 50 -6.69 20.12 17.25
N GLU A 51 -5.72 20.74 17.93
CA GLU A 51 -4.34 20.25 17.98
C GLU A 51 -4.16 19.46 19.28
N VAL A 52 -3.51 18.28 19.19
CA VAL A 52 -3.22 17.43 20.35
C VAL A 52 -1.75 17.09 20.37
N ARG A 53 -1.14 17.15 21.55
CA ARG A 53 0.26 16.80 21.79
C ARG A 53 0.46 16.14 23.14
N ASN A 54 1.69 15.64 23.38
CA ASN A 54 2.17 15.18 24.67
C ASN A 54 1.24 14.10 25.27
N VAL A 55 0.92 13.08 24.49
CA VAL A 55 0.22 11.88 24.95
C VAL A 55 1.19 10.98 25.71
N GLY A 56 0.70 9.94 26.39
CA GLY A 56 1.53 8.93 27.04
C GLY A 56 2.40 8.15 26.05
N LEU A 57 3.28 7.33 26.58
CA LEU A 57 4.22 6.51 25.81
C LEU A 57 3.82 5.02 25.73
N GLY A 58 2.63 4.67 26.16
CA GLY A 58 2.09 3.31 26.03
C GLY A 58 1.96 2.96 24.54
N ASP A 59 2.71 1.95 24.11
CA ASP A 59 2.86 1.54 22.70
C ASP A 59 2.26 0.16 22.42
N ASP A 60 1.37 -0.33 23.28
CA ASP A 60 0.61 -1.54 22.98
C ASP A 60 -0.09 -1.39 21.63
N PHE A 61 0.03 -2.40 20.80
CA PHE A 61 -0.45 -2.31 19.43
C PHE A 61 -1.97 -2.10 19.33
N TYR A 62 -2.73 -2.71 20.24
CA TYR A 62 -4.19 -2.63 20.25
C TYR A 62 -4.72 -1.46 21.08
N GLU A 63 -4.02 -1.11 22.15
CA GLU A 63 -4.43 -0.08 23.10
C GLU A 63 -3.34 0.98 23.33
N PRO A 64 -2.81 1.62 22.29
CA PRO A 64 -1.79 2.65 22.46
C PRO A 64 -2.35 3.90 23.12
N ASP A 65 -1.49 4.63 23.80
CA ASP A 65 -1.79 5.99 24.22
C ASP A 65 -1.94 6.88 22.99
N ALA A 66 -3.15 7.39 22.78
CA ALA A 66 -3.53 8.08 21.56
C ALA A 66 -3.94 9.53 21.79
N ALA A 67 -3.83 10.34 20.73
CA ALA A 67 -4.31 11.72 20.79
C ALA A 67 -5.83 11.76 21.00
N VAL A 68 -6.59 10.90 20.29
CA VAL A 68 -8.04 10.80 20.46
C VAL A 68 -8.44 9.32 20.44
N VAL A 69 -9.29 8.93 21.39
CA VAL A 69 -9.93 7.62 21.44
C VAL A 69 -11.43 7.77 21.28
N LEU A 70 -12.00 7.10 20.30
CA LEU A 70 -13.43 6.88 20.14
C LEU A 70 -13.74 5.48 20.68
N TYR A 71 -14.38 5.40 21.84
CA TYR A 71 -14.73 4.14 22.46
C TYR A 71 -16.25 4.03 22.62
N LYS A 72 -16.85 3.06 21.93
CA LYS A 72 -18.33 2.91 21.86
C LYS A 72 -19.03 4.23 21.48
N CYS A 73 -18.40 4.95 20.53
CA CYS A 73 -18.78 6.30 20.12
C CYS A 73 -19.39 6.24 18.72
N GLU A 74 -20.57 5.66 18.62
CA GLU A 74 -21.26 5.45 17.36
C GLU A 74 -21.57 6.77 16.65
N GLY A 75 -21.28 6.85 15.34
CA GLY A 75 -21.53 8.05 14.53
C GLY A 75 -20.72 9.29 14.96
N CYS A 76 -19.64 9.10 15.68
CA CYS A 76 -18.78 10.20 16.08
C CYS A 76 -17.91 10.69 14.94
N VAL A 77 -17.55 11.97 14.95
CA VAL A 77 -16.76 12.62 13.90
C VAL A 77 -15.53 13.31 14.49
N VAL A 78 -14.36 12.98 13.94
CA VAL A 78 -13.11 13.74 14.19
C VAL A 78 -12.66 14.33 12.88
N ARG A 79 -12.57 15.66 12.83
CA ARG A 79 -12.23 16.39 11.61
C ARG A 79 -11.14 17.42 11.88
N GLY A 80 -10.16 17.48 10.94
CA GLY A 80 -9.11 18.51 10.98
C GLY A 80 -8.22 18.46 12.21
N LEU A 81 -8.13 17.28 12.87
CA LEU A 81 -7.22 17.06 14.01
C LEU A 81 -5.77 17.19 13.54
N ARG A 82 -4.93 17.77 14.36
CA ARG A 82 -3.48 17.81 14.14
C ARG A 82 -2.75 17.22 15.34
N THR A 83 -1.76 16.37 15.05
CA THR A 83 -0.84 15.84 16.07
C THR A 83 0.59 16.00 15.59
N ARG A 84 1.50 16.05 16.55
CA ARG A 84 2.94 16.01 16.28
C ARG A 84 3.66 15.21 17.35
N GLY A 85 4.42 14.18 16.90
CA GLY A 85 5.25 13.37 17.79
C GLY A 85 4.47 12.63 18.86
N VAL A 86 3.29 12.09 18.51
CA VAL A 86 2.46 11.31 19.43
C VAL A 86 2.71 9.81 19.26
N THR A 87 2.50 9.02 20.31
CA THR A 87 2.64 7.56 20.28
C THR A 87 1.59 6.94 19.38
N GLY A 88 0.31 7.15 19.65
CA GLY A 88 -0.84 6.80 18.81
C GLY A 88 -1.58 8.05 18.34
N GLY A 89 -2.15 8.00 17.13
CA GLY A 89 -2.90 9.14 16.60
C GLY A 89 -4.36 9.09 17.01
N ILE A 90 -5.23 8.43 16.24
CA ILE A 90 -6.66 8.28 16.53
C ILE A 90 -6.99 6.79 16.61
N ARG A 91 -7.62 6.38 17.71
CA ARG A 91 -8.14 5.01 17.90
C ARG A 91 -9.66 5.01 17.86
N VAL A 92 -10.24 4.28 16.94
CA VAL A 92 -11.68 4.06 16.78
C VAL A 92 -11.96 2.62 17.21
N GLU A 93 -12.65 2.43 18.32
CA GLU A 93 -12.90 1.12 18.91
C GLU A 93 -14.38 0.93 19.20
N GLN A 94 -14.96 -0.15 18.68
CA GLN A 94 -16.40 -0.47 18.82
C GLN A 94 -17.31 0.74 18.52
N SER A 95 -16.94 1.50 17.47
CA SER A 95 -17.51 2.81 17.14
C SER A 95 -17.95 2.85 15.68
N SER A 96 -18.95 2.07 15.33
CA SER A 96 -19.48 2.00 13.97
C SER A 96 -19.99 3.36 13.47
N ARG A 97 -19.95 3.56 12.17
CA ARG A 97 -20.30 4.81 11.48
C ARG A 97 -19.51 6.04 11.92
N ALA A 98 -18.33 5.82 12.55
CA ALA A 98 -17.43 6.91 12.87
C ALA A 98 -16.82 7.50 11.60
N VAL A 99 -16.54 8.80 11.62
CA VAL A 99 -15.88 9.52 10.52
C VAL A 99 -14.61 10.18 11.02
N VAL A 100 -13.48 9.86 10.39
CA VAL A 100 -12.20 10.55 10.63
C VAL A 100 -11.74 11.16 9.32
N GLU A 101 -11.72 12.48 9.25
CA GLU A 101 -11.47 13.16 8.00
C GLU A 101 -10.59 14.40 8.11
N ASN A 102 -9.75 14.61 7.07
CA ASN A 102 -8.91 15.79 6.90
C ASN A 102 -7.97 16.04 8.11
N CYS A 103 -7.53 14.98 8.76
CA CYS A 103 -6.60 15.04 9.89
C CYS A 103 -5.14 14.99 9.39
N THR A 104 -4.24 15.60 10.15
CA THR A 104 -2.79 15.53 9.93
C THR A 104 -2.15 14.92 11.17
N LEU A 105 -1.65 13.70 11.04
CA LEU A 105 -1.12 12.93 12.15
C LEU A 105 0.37 12.64 11.91
N GLU A 106 1.21 13.07 12.85
CA GLU A 106 2.65 12.78 12.90
C GLU A 106 2.97 11.99 14.16
N GLY A 107 3.60 10.83 14.01
CA GLY A 107 3.87 9.89 15.09
C GLY A 107 5.35 9.71 15.44
N THR A 108 5.61 8.72 16.28
CA THR A 108 6.94 8.34 16.81
C THR A 108 7.39 6.95 16.35
N LEU A 109 6.72 6.35 15.36
CA LEU A 109 6.96 4.97 14.87
C LEU A 109 6.59 3.86 15.86
N ALA A 110 6.04 4.17 17.02
CA ALA A 110 5.84 3.20 18.09
C ALA A 110 4.52 2.42 17.98
N ALA A 111 3.43 3.09 17.58
CA ALA A 111 2.08 2.51 17.56
C ALA A 111 1.32 2.92 16.29
N PRO A 112 0.09 2.41 16.05
CA PRO A 112 -0.73 2.80 14.90
C PRO A 112 -1.13 4.28 14.91
N GLY A 113 -1.14 4.90 13.70
CA GLY A 113 -1.51 6.31 13.55
C GLY A 113 -3.01 6.54 13.55
N LEU A 114 -3.73 5.89 12.65
CA LEU A 114 -5.19 5.86 12.63
C LEU A 114 -5.63 4.41 12.67
N GLN A 115 -6.23 4.01 13.77
CA GLN A 115 -6.65 2.64 14.02
C GLN A 115 -8.17 2.55 14.12
N ALA A 116 -8.78 1.54 13.44
CA ALA A 116 -10.17 1.16 13.64
C ALA A 116 -10.25 -0.33 14.01
N TYR A 117 -10.89 -0.64 15.12
CA TYR A 117 -11.02 -1.99 15.64
C TYR A 117 -12.48 -2.31 15.98
N ARG A 118 -13.01 -3.42 15.43
CA ARG A 118 -14.39 -3.86 15.61
C ARG A 118 -15.40 -2.74 15.37
N SER A 119 -15.27 -2.07 14.24
CA SER A 119 -16.08 -0.90 13.89
C SER A 119 -16.49 -0.97 12.43
N ASP A 120 -17.78 -1.04 12.16
CA ASP A 120 -18.35 -1.13 10.82
C ASP A 120 -18.70 0.24 10.25
N GLU A 121 -18.76 0.32 8.91
CA GLU A 121 -19.18 1.53 8.18
C GLU A 121 -18.36 2.78 8.54
N VAL A 122 -17.12 2.59 8.97
CA VAL A 122 -16.21 3.70 9.31
C VAL A 122 -15.73 4.37 8.03
N VAL A 123 -15.68 5.69 8.05
CA VAL A 123 -15.16 6.53 6.95
C VAL A 123 -13.85 7.17 7.37
N LEU A 124 -12.77 6.81 6.70
CA LEU A 124 -11.40 7.31 6.90
C LEU A 124 -10.97 8.02 5.62
N ARG A 125 -11.07 9.35 5.57
CA ARG A 125 -10.82 10.07 4.31
C ARG A 125 -10.02 11.35 4.43
N GLY A 126 -9.22 11.63 3.40
CA GLY A 126 -8.48 12.89 3.27
C GLY A 126 -7.44 13.12 4.36
N ASN A 127 -7.00 12.07 5.06
CA ASN A 127 -6.05 12.17 6.14
C ASN A 127 -4.61 12.10 5.61
N ARG A 128 -3.71 12.89 6.20
CA ARG A 128 -2.26 12.77 6.05
C ARG A 128 -1.71 12.14 7.31
N ILE A 129 -1.09 10.98 7.17
CA ILE A 129 -0.59 10.18 8.30
C ILE A 129 0.86 9.78 8.01
N GLU A 130 1.76 10.10 8.94
CA GLU A 130 3.18 9.92 8.75
C GLU A 130 3.88 9.50 10.04
N GLY A 131 4.84 8.58 9.93
CA GLY A 131 5.76 8.24 11.02
C GLY A 131 5.14 7.43 12.16
N PHE A 132 4.22 6.52 11.86
CA PHE A 132 3.70 5.55 12.82
C PHE A 132 4.20 4.13 12.53
N LEU A 133 3.90 3.17 13.38
CA LEU A 133 4.19 1.76 13.13
C LEU A 133 3.41 1.29 11.90
N ASP A 134 2.09 1.37 11.94
CA ASP A 134 1.20 1.32 10.79
C ASP A 134 0.51 2.69 10.69
N ASN A 135 0.56 3.32 9.52
CA ASN A 135 -0.07 4.64 9.41
C ASN A 135 -1.59 4.54 9.52
N LEU A 136 -2.21 3.62 8.80
CA LEU A 136 -3.64 3.32 8.87
C LEU A 136 -3.84 1.82 9.06
N TYR A 137 -4.46 1.43 10.17
CA TYR A 137 -4.76 0.05 10.53
C TYR A 137 -6.24 -0.16 10.78
N VAL A 138 -6.83 -1.17 10.16
CA VAL A 138 -8.21 -1.59 10.43
C VAL A 138 -8.25 -3.09 10.67
N GLU A 139 -8.95 -3.49 11.71
CA GLU A 139 -9.18 -4.91 12.02
C GLU A 139 -10.63 -5.17 12.45
N TYR A 140 -11.24 -6.21 11.88
CA TYR A 140 -12.64 -6.59 12.07
C TYR A 140 -13.60 -5.44 11.75
N GLY A 141 -13.76 -5.14 10.45
CA GLY A 141 -14.68 -4.11 9.99
C GLY A 141 -15.35 -4.46 8.67
N GLU A 142 -16.61 -4.09 8.52
CA GLU A 142 -17.39 -4.26 7.31
C GLU A 142 -17.80 -2.93 6.68
N ARG A 143 -17.91 -2.89 5.36
CA ARG A 143 -18.39 -1.73 4.56
C ARG A 143 -17.65 -0.43 4.87
N LEU A 144 -16.35 -0.55 5.09
CA LEU A 144 -15.47 0.59 5.34
C LEU A 144 -15.28 1.45 4.10
N VAL A 145 -15.06 2.74 4.29
CA VAL A 145 -14.62 3.67 3.25
C VAL A 145 -13.27 4.25 3.64
N VAL A 146 -12.22 3.88 2.89
CA VAL A 146 -10.85 4.37 3.09
C VAL A 146 -10.45 5.11 1.82
N GLU A 147 -10.55 6.44 1.83
CA GLU A 147 -10.39 7.20 0.60
C GLU A 147 -9.53 8.46 0.71
N ASN A 148 -8.73 8.70 -0.34
CA ASN A 148 -7.94 9.93 -0.51
C ASN A 148 -6.98 10.21 0.66
N ASN A 149 -6.48 9.16 1.34
CA ASN A 149 -5.50 9.30 2.41
C ASN A 149 -4.08 9.30 1.83
N ARG A 150 -3.17 10.02 2.48
CA ARG A 150 -1.74 10.03 2.21
C ARG A 150 -1.01 9.37 3.37
N LEU A 151 -0.34 8.25 3.10
CA LEU A 151 0.24 7.34 4.08
C LEU A 151 1.74 7.17 3.79
N GLU A 152 2.61 7.79 4.58
CA GLU A 152 4.03 7.85 4.30
C GLU A 152 4.90 7.52 5.53
N GLY A 153 6.06 6.93 5.30
CA GLY A 153 7.08 6.76 6.33
C GLY A 153 6.70 5.87 7.51
N ALA A 154 5.80 4.90 7.30
CA ALA A 154 5.46 3.92 8.34
C ALA A 154 6.64 2.99 8.63
N ALA A 155 6.81 2.61 9.91
CA ALA A 155 7.81 1.62 10.32
C ALA A 155 7.46 0.20 9.85
N ARG A 156 6.20 -0.06 9.49
CA ARG A 156 5.72 -1.31 8.93
C ARG A 156 4.83 -1.03 7.70
N TYR A 157 3.53 -0.86 7.86
CA TYR A 157 2.59 -0.69 6.75
C TYR A 157 2.07 0.74 6.63
N GLY A 158 1.98 1.25 5.40
CA GLY A 158 1.24 2.47 5.12
C GLY A 158 -0.27 2.25 5.33
N LEU A 159 -0.84 1.28 4.64
CA LEU A 159 -2.21 0.80 4.77
C LEU A 159 -2.19 -0.66 5.23
N HIS A 160 -2.95 -0.99 6.26
CA HIS A 160 -3.08 -2.36 6.77
C HIS A 160 -4.53 -2.66 7.13
N LEU A 161 -5.16 -3.55 6.37
CA LEU A 161 -6.52 -4.02 6.62
C LEU A 161 -6.46 -5.51 6.96
N MET A 162 -7.09 -5.91 8.07
CA MET A 162 -7.21 -7.31 8.50
C MET A 162 -8.65 -7.66 8.79
N PHE A 163 -9.09 -8.84 8.35
CA PHE A 163 -10.46 -9.32 8.56
C PHE A 163 -11.50 -8.27 8.17
N THR A 164 -11.32 -7.65 6.98
CA THR A 164 -12.21 -6.61 6.46
C THR A 164 -13.03 -7.15 5.30
N TYR A 165 -14.31 -6.79 5.28
CA TYR A 165 -15.26 -7.25 4.28
C TYR A 165 -15.97 -6.08 3.61
N GLN A 166 -16.09 -6.14 2.27
CA GLN A 166 -16.80 -5.14 1.47
C GLN A 166 -16.24 -3.70 1.65
N ALA A 167 -14.96 -3.59 1.98
CA ALA A 167 -14.30 -2.30 2.11
C ALA A 167 -14.08 -1.64 0.73
N GLN A 168 -14.24 -0.32 0.69
CA GLN A 168 -13.91 0.52 -0.45
C GLN A 168 -12.62 1.29 -0.15
N VAL A 169 -11.54 0.92 -0.83
CA VAL A 169 -10.21 1.53 -0.68
C VAL A 169 -9.91 2.29 -1.96
N ARG A 170 -10.04 3.62 -1.94
CA ARG A 170 -9.97 4.40 -3.17
C ARG A 170 -9.13 5.67 -3.05
N GLY A 171 -8.35 5.95 -4.10
CA GLY A 171 -7.61 7.22 -4.22
C GLY A 171 -6.53 7.43 -3.17
N ASN A 172 -6.13 6.39 -2.44
CA ASN A 172 -5.10 6.52 -1.43
C ASN A 172 -3.71 6.51 -2.05
N HIS A 173 -2.79 7.24 -1.42
CA HIS A 173 -1.38 7.26 -1.75
C HIS A 173 -0.59 6.65 -0.60
N SER A 174 -0.06 5.44 -0.77
CA SER A 174 0.82 4.75 0.17
C SER A 174 2.20 4.67 -0.43
N GLN A 175 3.18 5.30 0.21
CA GLN A 175 4.54 5.36 -0.34
C GLN A 175 5.62 5.53 0.73
N ARG A 176 6.82 5.03 0.43
CA ARG A 176 8.00 5.13 1.31
C ARG A 176 7.78 4.56 2.70
N ASN A 177 6.97 3.51 2.80
CA ASN A 177 6.78 2.75 4.03
C ASN A 177 7.82 1.62 4.11
N ARG A 178 8.12 1.14 5.30
CA ARG A 178 9.19 0.14 5.46
C ARG A 178 8.85 -1.21 4.82
N VAL A 179 7.59 -1.61 4.81
CA VAL A 179 7.13 -2.87 4.21
C VAL A 179 6.22 -2.63 3.02
N GLY A 180 5.34 -1.65 3.06
CA GLY A 180 4.36 -1.31 2.04
C GLY A 180 2.93 -1.27 2.58
N SER A 181 1.99 -1.87 1.85
CA SER A 181 0.58 -1.97 2.26
C SER A 181 0.14 -3.44 2.31
N ALA A 182 -0.87 -3.76 3.11
CA ALA A 182 -1.40 -5.11 3.24
C ALA A 182 -2.93 -5.13 3.39
N ILE A 183 -3.59 -6.10 2.76
CA ILE A 183 -4.99 -6.45 2.95
C ILE A 183 -5.03 -7.96 3.15
N MET A 184 -5.53 -8.39 4.32
CA MET A 184 -5.37 -9.76 4.77
C MET A 184 -6.66 -10.32 5.37
N HIS A 185 -6.91 -11.63 5.10
CA HIS A 185 -7.99 -12.42 5.72
C HIS A 185 -9.39 -11.82 5.52
N GLY A 186 -9.63 -11.16 4.39
CA GLY A 186 -10.90 -10.50 4.10
C GLY A 186 -11.55 -11.00 2.83
N ALA A 187 -12.65 -10.35 2.45
CA ALA A 187 -13.34 -10.68 1.22
C ALA A 187 -14.14 -9.50 0.62
N GLU A 188 -14.40 -9.61 -0.68
CA GLU A 188 -15.26 -8.72 -1.44
C GLU A 188 -14.84 -7.24 -1.37
N ASN A 189 -13.55 -7.00 -1.08
CA ASN A 189 -12.97 -5.67 -1.01
C ASN A 189 -12.78 -5.09 -2.41
N ARG A 190 -12.89 -3.78 -2.53
CA ARG A 190 -12.64 -3.02 -3.76
C ARG A 190 -11.50 -2.04 -3.55
N VAL A 191 -10.43 -2.24 -4.28
CA VAL A 191 -9.21 -1.44 -4.20
C VAL A 191 -9.05 -0.72 -5.53
N GLU A 192 -9.36 0.58 -5.57
CA GLU A 192 -9.50 1.30 -6.84
C GLU A 192 -8.74 2.63 -6.84
N VAL A 193 -8.08 2.96 -7.95
CA VAL A 193 -7.44 4.28 -8.17
C VAL A 193 -6.40 4.64 -7.10
N ASN A 194 -5.75 3.67 -6.46
CA ASN A 194 -4.72 3.95 -5.46
C ASN A 194 -3.32 4.00 -6.09
N LEU A 195 -2.43 4.72 -5.43
CA LEU A 195 -0.99 4.68 -5.69
C LEU A 195 -0.28 3.92 -4.56
N PHE A 196 0.43 2.85 -4.93
CA PHE A 196 1.33 2.09 -4.06
C PHE A 196 2.74 2.22 -4.63
N ALA A 197 3.62 2.97 -3.97
CA ALA A 197 4.88 3.35 -4.61
C ALA A 197 6.09 3.44 -3.66
N GLU A 198 7.27 3.26 -4.26
CA GLU A 198 8.56 3.55 -3.61
C GLU A 198 8.86 2.67 -2.39
N GLU A 199 8.33 1.44 -2.40
CA GLU A 199 8.62 0.43 -1.39
C GLU A 199 9.84 -0.39 -1.85
N VAL A 200 11.04 0.07 -1.47
CA VAL A 200 12.31 -0.48 -1.96
C VAL A 200 13.11 -1.14 -0.84
N GLY A 201 13.53 -2.37 -1.05
CA GLY A 201 14.33 -3.18 -0.14
C GLY A 201 13.92 -4.65 -0.13
N PRO A 202 14.62 -5.51 0.61
CA PRO A 202 14.30 -6.94 0.68
C PRO A 202 12.86 -7.16 1.15
N LEU A 203 12.13 -8.01 0.43
CA LEU A 203 10.75 -8.40 0.73
C LEU A 203 9.78 -7.21 0.92
N ARG A 204 9.96 -6.13 0.17
CA ARG A 204 9.07 -4.97 0.19
C ARG A 204 8.13 -5.00 -1.02
N TYR A 205 6.90 -4.67 -0.77
CA TYR A 205 5.84 -4.72 -1.79
C TYR A 205 4.94 -3.49 -1.72
N GLY A 206 4.45 -3.05 -2.86
CA GLY A 206 3.46 -1.98 -2.91
C GLY A 206 2.19 -2.39 -2.17
N LEU A 207 1.67 -3.59 -2.48
CA LEU A 207 0.53 -4.18 -1.79
C LEU A 207 0.72 -5.69 -1.61
N LEU A 208 0.42 -6.20 -0.43
CA LEU A 208 0.20 -7.60 -0.13
C LEU A 208 -1.29 -7.90 -0.07
N LEU A 209 -1.73 -8.93 -0.80
CA LEU A 209 -2.98 -9.63 -0.56
C LEU A 209 -2.66 -10.98 0.06
N GLN A 210 -3.18 -11.25 1.24
CA GLN A 210 -3.00 -12.53 1.92
C GLN A 210 -4.34 -13.11 2.36
N GLU A 211 -4.65 -14.32 1.91
CA GLU A 211 -5.92 -15.00 2.20
C GLU A 211 -7.14 -14.11 1.91
N GLU A 212 -7.05 -13.35 0.82
CA GLU A 212 -8.15 -12.50 0.32
C GLU A 212 -9.03 -13.28 -0.64
N TRP A 213 -10.33 -12.99 -0.61
CA TRP A 213 -11.30 -13.64 -1.46
C TRP A 213 -12.20 -12.67 -2.21
N LYS A 214 -12.44 -12.92 -3.52
CA LYS A 214 -13.32 -12.11 -4.40
C LYS A 214 -12.99 -10.60 -4.41
N THR A 215 -11.74 -10.24 -4.21
CA THR A 215 -11.31 -8.84 -4.15
C THR A 215 -11.02 -8.31 -5.55
N LEU A 216 -11.49 -7.11 -5.83
CA LEU A 216 -11.26 -6.37 -7.06
C LEU A 216 -10.19 -5.30 -6.87
N LEU A 217 -9.14 -5.36 -7.69
CA LEU A 217 -8.16 -4.28 -7.83
C LEU A 217 -8.34 -3.65 -9.22
N ARG A 218 -8.71 -2.36 -9.28
CA ARG A 218 -8.94 -1.66 -10.55
C ARG A 218 -8.28 -0.30 -10.58
N ASP A 219 -7.71 0.05 -11.75
CA ASP A 219 -7.12 1.37 -12.01
C ASP A 219 -6.05 1.81 -10.98
N ASN A 220 -5.43 0.86 -10.25
CA ASN A 220 -4.36 1.17 -9.32
C ASN A 220 -3.02 1.32 -10.04
N HIS A 221 -2.14 2.09 -9.45
CA HIS A 221 -0.77 2.27 -9.91
C HIS A 221 0.22 1.71 -8.90
N PHE A 222 0.95 0.66 -9.29
CA PHE A 222 2.05 0.07 -8.54
C PHE A 222 3.36 0.55 -9.17
N ALA A 223 4.11 1.41 -8.49
CA ALA A 223 5.24 2.10 -9.09
C ALA A 223 6.51 2.06 -8.23
N ARG A 224 7.63 1.68 -8.84
CA ARG A 224 8.97 1.73 -8.20
C ARG A 224 9.03 0.96 -6.87
N ASN A 225 8.39 -0.20 -6.82
CA ASN A 225 8.46 -1.12 -5.68
C ASN A 225 9.44 -2.27 -5.98
N THR A 226 9.96 -2.92 -4.95
CA THR A 226 10.67 -4.20 -5.16
C THR A 226 9.70 -5.23 -5.74
N ILE A 227 8.50 -5.36 -5.15
CA ILE A 227 7.39 -6.15 -5.67
C ILE A 227 6.18 -5.20 -5.77
N GLY A 228 5.53 -5.11 -6.93
CA GLY A 228 4.35 -4.28 -7.10
C GLY A 228 3.18 -4.81 -6.29
N LEU A 229 2.71 -6.00 -6.64
CA LEU A 229 1.65 -6.72 -5.93
C LEU A 229 2.15 -8.13 -5.57
N LEU A 230 2.07 -8.49 -4.31
CA LEU A 230 2.28 -9.84 -3.79
C LEU A 230 0.93 -10.45 -3.42
N SER A 231 0.62 -11.62 -4.00
CA SER A 231 -0.59 -12.38 -3.67
C SER A 231 -0.19 -13.71 -3.01
N LEU A 232 -0.66 -13.92 -1.78
CA LEU A 232 -0.50 -15.15 -1.00
C LEU A 232 -1.87 -15.78 -0.76
N ASP A 233 -2.06 -17.03 -1.14
CA ASP A 233 -3.25 -17.85 -0.85
C ASP A 233 -4.60 -17.16 -1.10
N SER A 234 -4.62 -16.21 -2.04
CA SER A 234 -5.81 -15.41 -2.33
C SER A 234 -6.59 -16.00 -3.51
N ARG A 235 -7.94 -15.91 -3.46
CA ARG A 235 -8.84 -16.57 -4.42
C ARG A 235 -9.78 -15.58 -5.10
N ASP A 236 -10.10 -15.87 -6.37
CA ASP A 236 -11.03 -15.08 -7.17
C ASP A 236 -10.65 -13.59 -7.22
N ILE A 237 -9.34 -13.32 -7.25
CA ILE A 237 -8.82 -11.97 -7.35
C ILE A 237 -8.97 -11.48 -8.79
N ARG A 238 -9.48 -10.28 -8.95
CA ARG A 238 -9.60 -9.61 -10.26
C ARG A 238 -8.70 -8.40 -10.32
N LEU A 239 -7.78 -8.39 -11.27
CA LEU A 239 -6.91 -7.26 -11.59
C LEU A 239 -7.37 -6.66 -12.92
N GLU A 240 -7.98 -5.48 -12.89
CA GLU A 240 -8.55 -4.83 -14.06
C GLU A 240 -7.92 -3.44 -14.26
N ALA A 241 -7.37 -3.18 -15.45
CA ALA A 241 -6.83 -1.88 -15.86
C ALA A 241 -5.78 -1.27 -14.90
N ASN A 242 -5.09 -2.07 -14.09
CA ASN A 242 -4.02 -1.57 -13.23
C ASN A 242 -2.76 -1.27 -14.05
N ARG A 243 -1.94 -0.37 -13.52
CA ARG A 243 -0.64 -0.04 -14.08
C ARG A 243 0.48 -0.51 -13.15
N PHE A 244 1.39 -1.30 -13.66
CA PHE A 244 2.63 -1.71 -12.99
C PHE A 244 3.81 -1.07 -13.70
N SER A 245 4.54 -0.19 -13.03
CA SER A 245 5.64 0.53 -13.67
C SER A 245 6.91 0.57 -12.85
N SER A 246 8.02 0.21 -13.47
CA SER A 246 9.36 0.32 -12.87
C SER A 246 9.51 -0.46 -11.56
N ASN A 247 8.83 -1.59 -11.41
CA ASN A 247 8.99 -2.48 -10.26
C ASN A 247 10.10 -3.51 -10.52
N GLY A 248 10.66 -4.09 -9.48
CA GLY A 248 11.52 -5.27 -9.61
C GLY A 248 10.69 -6.43 -10.18
N THR A 249 9.69 -6.91 -9.44
CA THR A 249 8.67 -7.83 -9.94
C THR A 249 7.32 -7.13 -9.87
N ALA A 250 6.61 -7.02 -10.99
CA ALA A 250 5.33 -6.33 -11.00
C ALA A 250 4.26 -7.10 -10.23
N LEU A 251 4.13 -8.40 -10.49
CA LEU A 251 3.15 -9.28 -9.89
C LEU A 251 3.80 -10.58 -9.46
N LEU A 252 3.78 -10.88 -8.17
CA LEU A 252 4.27 -12.13 -7.60
C LEU A 252 3.13 -12.92 -6.97
N PHE A 253 2.94 -14.15 -7.46
CA PHE A 253 2.12 -15.15 -6.79
C PHE A 253 3.03 -16.07 -6.00
N ALA A 254 2.91 -16.03 -4.70
CA ALA A 254 3.61 -16.96 -3.86
C ALA A 254 2.61 -17.86 -3.14
N ARG A 255 3.08 -19.02 -2.74
CA ARG A 255 2.29 -20.07 -2.15
C ARG A 255 2.58 -20.20 -0.66
N ASP A 256 1.51 -20.43 0.10
CA ASP A 256 1.66 -21.13 1.38
C ASP A 256 0.78 -22.39 1.43
N THR A 257 -0.45 -22.39 0.95
CA THR A 257 -1.29 -23.59 1.04
C THR A 257 -1.88 -24.10 -0.27
N ASP A 258 -2.95 -23.60 -0.84
CA ASP A 258 -3.59 -24.45 -1.85
C ASP A 258 -4.24 -23.81 -3.08
N GLN A 259 -4.57 -22.57 -3.15
CA GLN A 259 -5.31 -22.06 -4.31
C GLN A 259 -5.19 -20.55 -4.53
N ASN A 260 -4.14 -20.10 -5.19
CA ASN A 260 -4.19 -18.78 -5.80
C ASN A 260 -5.01 -18.83 -7.09
N THR A 261 -6.09 -18.06 -7.18
CA THR A 261 -6.80 -17.85 -8.42
C THR A 261 -6.90 -16.38 -8.76
N LEU A 262 -6.51 -16.00 -9.96
CA LEU A 262 -6.44 -14.61 -10.38
C LEU A 262 -6.79 -14.44 -11.85
N ASN A 263 -7.58 -13.42 -12.13
CA ASN A 263 -7.87 -12.94 -13.47
C ASN A 263 -7.28 -11.54 -13.67
N ALA A 264 -6.31 -11.40 -14.57
CA ALA A 264 -5.69 -10.15 -14.93
C ALA A 264 -6.11 -9.71 -16.33
N THR A 265 -6.90 -8.64 -16.41
CA THR A 265 -7.46 -8.16 -17.67
C THR A 265 -7.15 -6.69 -17.90
N GLY A 266 -6.62 -6.36 -19.08
CA GLY A 266 -6.39 -4.98 -19.51
C GLY A 266 -5.36 -4.20 -18.69
N ASN A 267 -4.52 -4.87 -17.90
CA ASN A 267 -3.47 -4.22 -17.13
C ASN A 267 -2.30 -3.79 -18.02
N THR A 268 -1.50 -2.85 -17.54
CA THR A 268 -0.32 -2.33 -18.25
C THR A 268 0.94 -2.59 -17.43
N PHE A 269 1.92 -3.25 -18.06
CA PHE A 269 3.23 -3.57 -17.48
C PHE A 269 4.33 -2.83 -18.25
N VAL A 270 5.05 -1.92 -17.60
CA VAL A 270 6.04 -1.05 -18.26
C VAL A 270 7.27 -0.85 -17.40
N GLY A 271 8.45 -1.13 -17.94
CA GLY A 271 9.74 -0.89 -17.28
C GLY A 271 9.97 -1.74 -16.04
N ASN A 272 9.21 -2.81 -15.83
CA ASN A 272 9.46 -3.75 -14.74
C ASN A 272 10.65 -4.66 -15.10
N LEU A 273 11.40 -5.09 -14.10
CA LEU A 273 12.44 -6.08 -14.35
C LEU A 273 11.82 -7.43 -14.71
N HIS A 274 10.77 -7.83 -13.97
CA HIS A 274 9.93 -8.98 -14.25
C HIS A 274 8.46 -8.58 -14.17
N ASP A 275 7.67 -8.94 -15.18
CA ASP A 275 6.24 -8.60 -15.18
C ASP A 275 5.43 -9.56 -14.32
N LEU A 276 5.79 -10.86 -14.31
CA LEU A 276 5.09 -11.86 -13.53
C LEU A 276 6.06 -12.93 -13.02
N ALA A 277 5.92 -13.27 -11.75
CA ALA A 277 6.54 -14.45 -11.16
C ALA A 277 5.48 -15.29 -10.43
N VAL A 278 5.50 -16.62 -10.64
CA VAL A 278 4.54 -17.53 -10.03
C VAL A 278 5.31 -18.66 -9.35
N ASP A 279 5.17 -18.75 -8.04
CA ASP A 279 5.82 -19.77 -7.20
C ASP A 279 4.94 -21.01 -6.95
N ASP A 280 3.75 -21.06 -7.52
CA ASP A 280 2.87 -22.23 -7.41
C ASP A 280 2.52 -22.78 -8.79
N PRO A 281 2.99 -23.96 -9.15
CA PRO A 281 2.63 -24.59 -10.43
C PRO A 281 1.13 -24.95 -10.54
N ARG A 282 0.38 -24.88 -9.44
CA ARG A 282 -1.06 -25.14 -9.39
C ARG A 282 -1.88 -23.84 -9.41
N ALA A 283 -1.23 -22.67 -9.35
CA ALA A 283 -1.92 -21.39 -9.43
C ALA A 283 -2.72 -21.29 -10.73
N ARG A 284 -3.96 -20.86 -10.63
CA ARG A 284 -4.82 -20.60 -11.78
C ARG A 284 -4.80 -19.12 -12.09
N VAL A 285 -3.95 -18.73 -13.01
CA VAL A 285 -3.81 -17.35 -13.46
C VAL A 285 -4.32 -17.24 -14.90
N VAL A 286 -5.30 -16.38 -15.12
CA VAL A 286 -5.82 -16.07 -16.45
C VAL A 286 -5.38 -14.66 -16.82
N LEU A 287 -4.66 -14.54 -17.93
CA LEU A 287 -4.19 -13.28 -18.49
C LEU A 287 -4.99 -12.99 -19.78
N LYS A 288 -5.57 -11.78 -19.89
CA LYS A 288 -6.37 -11.41 -21.03
C LYS A 288 -6.21 -9.95 -21.44
N GLY A 289 -5.65 -9.70 -22.61
CA GLY A 289 -5.58 -8.38 -23.23
C GLY A 289 -4.76 -7.36 -22.44
N ASN A 290 -3.76 -7.82 -21.67
CA ASN A 290 -2.85 -6.95 -20.98
C ASN A 290 -1.83 -6.33 -21.94
N ALA A 291 -1.28 -5.18 -21.59
CA ALA A 291 -0.28 -4.49 -22.37
C ALA A 291 1.10 -4.62 -21.69
N PHE A 292 2.10 -5.07 -22.49
CA PHE A 292 3.48 -5.26 -22.04
C PHE A 292 4.44 -4.47 -22.92
N ASP A 293 5.43 -3.81 -22.36
CA ASP A 293 6.45 -3.09 -23.13
C ASP A 293 7.39 -4.01 -23.92
N ARG A 294 7.44 -5.29 -23.53
CA ARG A 294 8.20 -6.35 -24.22
C ARG A 294 7.36 -7.22 -25.15
N ALA A 295 6.07 -6.97 -25.26
CA ALA A 295 5.22 -7.73 -26.18
C ALA A 295 5.58 -7.41 -27.64
N ALA A 296 5.62 -8.44 -28.46
CA ALA A 296 5.79 -8.25 -29.90
C ALA A 296 4.58 -7.49 -30.49
N PRO A 297 4.78 -6.67 -31.53
CA PRO A 297 3.69 -5.93 -32.18
C PRO A 297 2.72 -6.83 -32.97
N LEU A 298 3.01 -8.11 -33.14
CA LEU A 298 2.20 -9.10 -33.84
C LEU A 298 1.49 -10.04 -32.84
N PRO A 299 0.42 -10.74 -33.23
CA PRO A 299 -0.35 -11.60 -32.35
C PRO A 299 0.39 -12.90 -32.00
N ILE A 300 1.54 -12.76 -31.38
CA ILE A 300 2.28 -13.87 -30.79
C ILE A 300 1.95 -13.87 -29.30
N PRO A 301 1.59 -15.01 -28.70
CA PRO A 301 1.35 -15.09 -27.25
C PRO A 301 2.52 -14.53 -26.46
N HIS A 302 2.28 -13.53 -25.62
CA HIS A 302 3.29 -13.00 -24.72
C HIS A 302 3.39 -13.87 -23.48
N LEU A 303 4.62 -14.20 -23.08
CA LEU A 303 4.93 -15.02 -21.91
C LEU A 303 5.59 -14.15 -20.85
N PRO A 304 4.82 -13.56 -19.92
CA PRO A 304 5.32 -12.58 -18.97
C PRO A 304 6.09 -13.18 -17.78
N SER A 305 6.19 -14.52 -17.70
CA SER A 305 6.85 -15.22 -16.60
C SER A 305 8.10 -15.96 -17.07
N SER A 306 9.14 -15.99 -16.21
CA SER A 306 10.37 -16.76 -16.41
C SER A 306 10.78 -17.50 -15.14
N SER A 307 11.57 -18.57 -15.27
CA SER A 307 12.16 -19.28 -14.13
C SER A 307 13.07 -18.35 -13.30
N PHE A 308 13.74 -17.43 -13.98
CA PHE A 308 14.61 -16.47 -13.30
C PHE A 308 13.83 -15.41 -12.51
N ALA A 309 12.67 -14.98 -13.00
CA ALA A 309 11.77 -14.10 -12.27
C ALA A 309 11.38 -14.72 -10.92
N LEU A 310 11.08 -16.02 -10.92
CA LEU A 310 10.78 -16.76 -9.69
C LEU A 310 11.97 -16.85 -8.75
N LEU A 311 13.16 -17.16 -9.26
CA LEU A 311 14.38 -17.22 -8.44
C LEU A 311 14.72 -15.86 -7.83
N SER A 312 14.61 -14.78 -8.59
CA SER A 312 14.85 -13.41 -8.12
C SER A 312 13.84 -12.98 -7.06
N ALA A 313 12.60 -13.40 -7.19
CA ALA A 313 11.56 -13.11 -6.17
C ALA A 313 11.84 -13.81 -4.84
N ARG A 314 12.40 -15.04 -4.87
CA ARG A 314 12.79 -15.81 -3.70
C ARG A 314 14.11 -15.33 -3.09
N GLN A 315 15.03 -14.89 -3.94
CA GLN A 315 16.38 -14.45 -3.57
C GLN A 315 16.67 -13.10 -4.25
N PRO A 316 16.28 -11.99 -3.62
CA PRO A 316 16.36 -10.65 -4.22
C PRO A 316 17.76 -10.27 -4.73
N ASP A 317 18.82 -10.77 -4.12
CA ASP A 317 20.20 -10.52 -4.55
C ASP A 317 20.49 -11.03 -5.96
N LEU A 318 19.78 -12.04 -6.43
CA LEU A 318 19.91 -12.56 -7.79
C LEU A 318 19.43 -11.55 -8.85
N SER A 319 18.60 -10.60 -8.48
CA SER A 319 18.15 -9.53 -9.40
C SER A 319 19.31 -8.72 -9.98
N LEU A 320 20.47 -8.70 -9.32
CA LEU A 320 21.69 -8.09 -9.87
C LEU A 320 22.13 -8.72 -11.20
N PHE A 321 21.78 -9.98 -11.42
CA PHE A 321 22.16 -10.72 -12.62
C PHE A 321 21.06 -10.71 -13.72
N ALA A 322 19.91 -10.11 -13.45
CA ALA A 322 18.76 -10.16 -14.36
C ALA A 322 19.05 -9.67 -15.77
N LEU A 323 19.90 -8.66 -15.91
CA LEU A 323 20.32 -8.13 -17.20
C LEU A 323 21.66 -8.70 -17.70
N SER A 324 22.21 -9.72 -17.04
CA SER A 324 23.42 -10.37 -17.52
C SER A 324 23.18 -11.11 -18.84
N PRO A 325 24.16 -11.19 -19.74
CA PRO A 325 24.01 -11.91 -21.00
C PRO A 325 23.55 -13.37 -20.82
N GLY A 326 24.01 -14.04 -19.78
CA GLY A 326 23.63 -15.41 -19.47
C GLY A 326 22.15 -15.55 -19.14
N MET A 327 21.61 -14.63 -18.34
CA MET A 327 20.18 -14.65 -17.98
C MET A 327 19.29 -14.26 -19.15
N LEU A 328 19.69 -13.28 -19.95
CA LEU A 328 18.96 -12.92 -21.18
C LEU A 328 18.91 -14.06 -22.18
N LEU A 329 20.02 -14.82 -22.31
CA LEU A 329 20.05 -16.04 -23.15
C LEU A 329 19.17 -17.14 -22.58
N TRP A 330 19.15 -17.32 -21.27
CA TRP A 330 18.27 -18.28 -20.60
C TRP A 330 16.79 -17.95 -20.83
N GLU A 331 16.37 -16.74 -20.59
CA GLU A 331 14.98 -16.28 -20.84
C GLU A 331 14.60 -16.43 -22.33
N ALA A 332 15.53 -16.13 -23.24
CA ALA A 332 15.31 -16.34 -24.65
C ALA A 332 15.18 -17.83 -25.03
N ALA A 333 15.88 -18.72 -24.34
CA ALA A 333 15.76 -20.17 -24.51
C ALA A 333 14.43 -20.67 -23.95
N GLU A 334 14.05 -20.25 -22.74
CA GLU A 334 12.74 -20.57 -22.15
C GLU A 334 11.57 -20.13 -23.04
N ALA A 335 11.69 -18.97 -23.66
CA ALA A 335 10.68 -18.46 -24.59
C ALA A 335 10.51 -19.36 -25.83
N ARG A 336 11.57 -20.07 -26.26
CA ARG A 336 11.59 -20.89 -27.48
C ARG A 336 11.42 -22.38 -27.24
N VAL A 337 11.82 -22.87 -26.07
CA VAL A 337 11.83 -24.31 -25.74
C VAL A 337 10.83 -24.60 -24.61
N PRO A 338 9.63 -25.09 -24.95
CA PRO A 338 8.56 -25.29 -23.96
C PRO A 338 8.97 -26.17 -22.76
N GLY A 339 9.86 -27.15 -22.98
CA GLY A 339 10.33 -28.04 -21.90
C GLY A 339 11.25 -27.39 -20.85
N LEU A 340 11.73 -26.16 -21.08
CA LEU A 340 12.52 -25.42 -20.11
C LEU A 340 11.65 -24.54 -19.19
N ARG A 341 10.37 -24.41 -19.48
CA ARG A 341 9.47 -23.52 -18.74
C ARG A 341 8.95 -24.22 -17.48
N LEU A 342 9.07 -23.56 -16.34
CA LEU A 342 8.46 -24.05 -15.09
C LEU A 342 6.94 -23.87 -15.11
N LEU A 343 6.46 -22.80 -15.71
CA LEU A 343 5.04 -22.50 -15.86
C LEU A 343 4.81 -21.73 -17.17
N ALA A 344 3.97 -22.28 -18.05
CA ALA A 344 3.62 -21.64 -19.32
C ALA A 344 2.34 -20.80 -19.15
N LEU A 345 2.47 -19.58 -18.66
CA LEU A 345 1.38 -18.60 -18.65
C LEU A 345 1.51 -17.72 -19.90
N ALA A 346 0.47 -17.70 -20.70
CA ALA A 346 0.43 -16.89 -21.92
C ALA A 346 -0.76 -15.95 -21.92
N ASP A 347 -0.54 -14.70 -22.28
CA ASP A 347 -1.60 -13.79 -22.68
C ASP A 347 -1.74 -13.85 -24.21
N LEU A 348 -2.79 -14.50 -24.67
CA LEU A 348 -3.06 -14.68 -26.11
C LEU A 348 -3.56 -13.40 -26.79
N GLU A 349 -4.03 -12.43 -26.01
CA GLU A 349 -4.54 -11.14 -26.46
C GLU A 349 -3.62 -9.98 -26.05
N ALA A 350 -2.36 -10.27 -25.69
CA ALA A 350 -1.39 -9.26 -25.25
C ALA A 350 -1.21 -8.16 -26.28
N ARG A 351 -1.01 -6.94 -25.79
CA ARG A 351 -0.79 -5.74 -26.61
C ARG A 351 0.55 -5.12 -26.27
N PRO A 352 1.22 -4.45 -27.23
CA PRO A 352 2.38 -3.64 -26.90
C PRO A 352 1.96 -2.46 -26.03
N ALA A 353 2.62 -2.29 -24.88
CA ALA A 353 2.50 -1.07 -24.09
C ALA A 353 3.44 -0.02 -24.68
N VAL A 354 2.95 1.19 -24.88
CA VAL A 354 3.82 2.32 -25.20
C VAL A 354 4.54 2.70 -23.91
N PRO A 355 5.89 2.57 -23.82
CA PRO A 355 6.60 3.05 -22.65
C PRO A 355 6.30 4.54 -22.47
N PRO A 356 6.23 5.06 -21.24
CA PRO A 356 6.16 6.50 -21.04
C PRO A 356 7.35 7.08 -21.81
N ALA A 357 7.09 8.15 -22.58
CA ALA A 357 8.16 8.84 -23.29
C ALA A 357 9.27 9.09 -22.27
N THR A 358 10.38 8.38 -22.41
CA THR A 358 11.53 8.58 -21.58
C THR A 358 11.90 10.03 -21.81
N GLN A 359 11.71 10.88 -20.82
CA GLN A 359 12.50 12.10 -20.74
C GLN A 359 13.95 11.62 -20.56
N VAL A 360 14.57 11.26 -21.66
CA VAL A 360 16.00 11.10 -21.74
C VAL A 360 16.52 12.51 -21.49
N ALA A 361 16.97 12.75 -20.27
CA ALA A 361 17.77 13.92 -20.00
C ALA A 361 18.93 13.85 -21.02
N PRO A 362 19.06 14.80 -21.95
CA PRO A 362 20.14 14.77 -22.93
C PRO A 362 21.42 15.01 -22.16
N GLY A 363 22.25 14.02 -21.97
CA GLY A 363 23.60 14.30 -21.50
C GLY A 363 24.44 13.16 -20.93
N TRP A 364 23.91 12.05 -20.47
CA TRP A 364 24.73 11.06 -19.76
C TRP A 364 25.10 9.81 -20.56
N LEU A 365 24.38 9.46 -21.62
CA LEU A 365 24.72 8.32 -22.48
C LEU A 365 25.83 8.63 -23.51
N GLY A 366 26.13 9.90 -23.80
CA GLY A 366 27.20 10.29 -24.67
C GLY A 366 28.60 10.22 -24.04
N LEU A 367 28.70 10.35 -22.71
CA LEU A 367 29.98 10.33 -22.02
C LEU A 367 30.52 8.93 -21.70
N ALA A 368 29.64 7.95 -21.56
CA ALA A 368 30.05 6.56 -21.32
C ALA A 368 30.61 5.88 -22.58
N PHE A 369 30.15 6.27 -23.77
CA PHE A 369 30.68 5.73 -25.04
C PHE A 369 32.03 6.37 -25.46
N LEU A 370 32.26 7.61 -25.08
CA LEU A 370 33.54 8.29 -25.39
C LEU A 370 34.68 7.87 -24.46
N SER A 371 34.39 7.42 -23.25
CA SER A 371 35.42 6.90 -22.34
C SER A 371 35.89 5.48 -22.67
N LEU A 372 35.07 4.70 -23.39
CA LEU A 372 35.44 3.36 -23.89
C LEU A 372 36.27 3.41 -25.20
N LEU A 373 36.13 4.45 -25.99
CA LEU A 373 36.90 4.61 -27.22
C LEU A 373 38.22 5.40 -27.00
N GLY A 374 38.30 6.22 -25.95
CA GLY A 374 39.51 6.96 -25.60
C GLY A 374 40.58 6.13 -24.89
N GLY A 375 40.23 4.96 -24.32
CA GLY A 375 41.14 4.05 -23.62
C GLY A 375 41.99 3.15 -24.55
N LEU A 376 41.70 3.11 -25.85
CA LEU A 376 42.39 2.25 -26.82
C LEU A 376 43.45 2.99 -27.69
N TRP A 377 43.63 4.30 -27.48
CA TRP A 377 44.55 5.10 -28.28
C TRP A 377 45.78 5.61 -27.52
N LEU A 378 46.04 5.17 -26.31
CA LEU A 378 47.23 5.59 -25.53
C LEU A 378 48.10 4.39 -25.12
N ARG A 379 48.16 3.34 -25.93
CA ARG A 379 49.22 2.31 -25.85
C ARG A 379 49.60 1.88 -27.25
N SER A 380 50.39 2.72 -27.89
CA SER A 380 51.35 2.33 -28.94
C SER A 380 52.57 3.27 -28.90
#